data_562a4207184a01a9b203f822d550767c
#
_entry.id   562a4207184a01a9b203f822d550767c
#
_cell.length_a   1.000
_cell.length_b   1.000
_cell.length_c   1.000
_cell.angle_alpha   90.00
_cell.angle_beta   90.00
_cell.angle_gamma   90.00
#
_symmetry.space_group_name_H-M   'P 1'
#
loop_
_entity.id
_entity.type
_entity.pdbx_description
1 polymer ?
#
loop_
_entity_poly.entity_id
_entity_poly.type
_entity_poly.pdbx_seq_one_letter_code
_entity_poly.pdbx_strand_id
1 'polypeptide(L)'
;MSVTRMIWRSLLAVFFAVTAVGSQASAQQQQLEGQVLGAGSPIANATVTLFATTSSAPTQLSQTQTGADGRFRLGYARPQNGDTSFYLVATGGVPDANKGSGDNPSIALLTVVGTTPATKVVINEMTTVASVWTHAQFLDGKTIKGHALGLKIAAGNVPNFVDLQTGGWGATIQDPLNGNQTPTMANFATLADLLSGCATRVKADACSKLFAAATPRRVSPQPTR
;
A
#
# COMPACT_ATOMS: atom_id res chain seq x y z
N MET A 1 -70.11 67.34 15.72
CA MET A 1 -69.02 67.40 14.76
C MET A 1 -67.80 66.81 15.41
N SER A 2 -67.51 65.49 15.17
CA SER A 2 -66.36 64.82 15.75
C SER A 2 -65.74 63.91 14.65
N VAL A 3 -64.49 64.20 14.33
CA VAL A 3 -63.73 63.52 13.32
C VAL A 3 -62.89 62.42 14.00
N THR A 4 -63.28 61.15 13.79
CA THR A 4 -62.61 59.99 14.35
C THR A 4 -61.41 59.65 13.43
N ARG A 5 -60.18 59.79 13.90
CA ARG A 5 -58.96 59.35 13.23
C ARG A 5 -58.74 57.86 13.40
N MET A 6 -58.78 57.15 12.32
CA MET A 6 -58.49 55.70 12.23
C MET A 6 -56.96 55.52 12.04
N ILE A 7 -56.31 54.97 13.04
CA ILE A 7 -54.86 54.68 13.01
C ILE A 7 -54.70 53.24 12.52
N TRP A 8 -54.16 53.08 11.33
CA TRP A 8 -53.79 51.79 10.75
C TRP A 8 -52.40 51.38 11.28
N ARG A 9 -52.35 50.38 12.12
CA ARG A 9 -51.12 49.75 12.58
C ARG A 9 -50.73 48.66 11.55
N SER A 10 -49.71 48.98 10.76
CA SER A 10 -49.04 48.00 9.86
C SER A 10 -48.10 47.14 10.70
N LEU A 11 -48.44 45.87 10.89
CA LEU A 11 -47.57 44.84 11.45
C LEU A 11 -46.64 44.34 10.31
N LEU A 12 -45.38 44.77 10.36
CA LEU A 12 -44.30 44.17 9.57
C LEU A 12 -43.89 42.84 10.24
N ALA A 13 -44.28 41.71 9.65
CA ALA A 13 -43.77 40.39 10.00
C ALA A 13 -42.42 40.21 9.32
N VAL A 14 -41.34 40.31 10.09
CA VAL A 14 -39.97 39.96 9.62
C VAL A 14 -39.84 38.45 9.70
N PHE A 15 -39.88 37.78 8.56
CA PHE A 15 -39.53 36.36 8.43
C PHE A 15 -37.98 36.23 8.45
N PHE A 16 -37.44 35.79 9.59
CA PHE A 16 -36.06 35.35 9.70
C PHE A 16 -35.99 33.96 9.06
N ALA A 17 -35.50 33.91 7.79
CA ALA A 17 -35.11 32.64 7.15
C ALA A 17 -33.77 32.21 7.75
N VAL A 18 -33.79 31.28 8.69
CA VAL A 18 -32.62 30.58 9.20
C VAL A 18 -32.16 29.62 8.11
N THR A 19 -31.21 30.04 7.28
CA THR A 19 -30.48 29.15 6.39
C THR A 19 -29.54 28.28 7.23
N ALA A 20 -29.94 27.03 7.50
CA ALA A 20 -29.07 26.02 8.07
C ALA A 20 -27.98 25.71 7.00
N VAL A 21 -26.83 26.35 7.16
CA VAL A 21 -25.61 25.96 6.43
C VAL A 21 -25.18 24.63 7.02
N GLY A 22 -25.62 23.55 6.39
CA GLY A 22 -25.12 22.20 6.70
C GLY A 22 -23.63 22.19 6.39
N SER A 23 -22.78 22.20 7.41
CA SER A 23 -21.35 21.94 7.29
C SER A 23 -21.20 20.52 6.76
N GLN A 24 -21.05 20.36 5.45
CA GLN A 24 -20.58 19.12 4.85
C GLN A 24 -19.14 18.95 5.35
N ALA A 25 -18.94 18.00 6.26
CA ALA A 25 -17.59 17.56 6.63
C ALA A 25 -16.94 17.01 5.36
N SER A 26 -16.16 17.85 4.68
CA SER A 26 -15.35 17.42 3.55
C SER A 26 -14.38 16.38 4.06
N ALA A 27 -14.53 15.13 3.63
CA ALA A 27 -13.57 14.07 3.92
C ALA A 27 -12.19 14.60 3.49
N GLN A 28 -11.29 14.74 4.45
CA GLN A 28 -9.97 15.33 4.22
C GLN A 28 -9.23 14.45 3.22
N GLN A 29 -9.03 14.95 2.01
CA GLN A 29 -8.33 14.25 0.96
C GLN A 29 -6.85 14.19 1.30
N GLN A 30 -6.34 12.99 1.49
CA GLN A 30 -4.94 12.71 1.73
C GLN A 30 -4.23 12.49 0.40
N GLN A 31 -2.94 12.82 0.34
CA GLN A 31 -2.09 12.50 -0.82
C GLN A 31 -0.95 11.59 -0.39
N LEU A 32 -0.66 10.61 -1.24
CA LEU A 32 0.47 9.70 -1.11
C LEU A 32 1.22 9.70 -2.44
N GLU A 33 2.50 9.98 -2.37
CA GLU A 33 3.40 9.95 -3.51
C GLU A 33 4.38 8.80 -3.37
N GLY A 34 4.90 8.30 -4.48
CA GLY A 34 5.90 7.26 -4.40
C GLY A 34 6.56 6.94 -5.72
N GLN A 35 7.35 5.87 -5.68
CA GLN A 35 8.06 5.35 -6.83
C GLN A 35 8.05 3.83 -6.81
N VAL A 36 7.84 3.22 -7.99
CA VAL A 36 7.95 1.77 -8.17
C VAL A 36 9.28 1.47 -8.83
N LEU A 37 10.08 0.62 -8.19
CA LEU A 37 11.41 0.24 -8.64
C LEU A 37 11.53 -1.28 -8.79
N GLY A 38 12.33 -1.70 -9.77
CA GLY A 38 12.78 -3.07 -9.94
C GLY A 38 14.28 -3.10 -10.18
N ALA A 39 15.03 -3.83 -9.37
CA ALA A 39 16.50 -3.81 -9.35
C ALA A 39 17.07 -2.39 -9.23
N GLY A 40 16.44 -1.53 -8.45
CA GLY A 40 16.83 -0.14 -8.26
C GLY A 40 16.49 0.80 -9.42
N SER A 41 15.93 0.30 -10.52
CA SER A 41 15.53 1.08 -11.70
C SER A 41 14.02 1.29 -11.76
N PRO A 42 13.51 2.39 -12.38
CA PRO A 42 12.09 2.65 -12.49
C PRO A 42 11.31 1.53 -13.21
N ILE A 43 10.05 1.33 -12.76
CA ILE A 43 9.06 0.54 -13.50
C ILE A 43 7.99 1.49 -14.02
N ALA A 44 7.98 1.71 -15.33
CA ALA A 44 7.00 2.58 -16.00
C ALA A 44 5.69 1.84 -16.24
N ASN A 45 4.58 2.59 -16.28
CA ASN A 45 3.23 2.08 -16.58
C ASN A 45 2.74 0.96 -15.63
N ALA A 46 3.34 0.80 -14.46
CA ALA A 46 2.84 -0.11 -13.44
C ALA A 46 1.54 0.44 -12.85
N THR A 47 0.54 -0.43 -12.69
CA THR A 47 -0.71 -0.06 -12.02
C THR A 47 -0.51 -0.13 -10.51
N VAL A 48 -0.61 1.01 -9.82
CA VAL A 48 -0.48 1.12 -8.37
C VAL A 48 -1.86 1.30 -7.75
N THR A 49 -2.23 0.40 -6.86
CA THR A 49 -3.51 0.41 -6.16
C THR A 49 -3.29 0.53 -4.65
N LEU A 50 -3.97 1.48 -4.01
CA LEU A 50 -4.00 1.65 -2.57
C LEU A 50 -5.23 0.94 -1.99
N PHE A 51 -5.00 0.12 -0.98
CA PHE A 51 -6.03 -0.60 -0.24
C PHE A 51 -6.06 -0.20 1.23
N ALA A 52 -7.29 -0.16 1.76
CA ALA A 52 -7.56 -0.16 3.20
C ALA A 52 -7.96 -1.56 3.62
N THR A 53 -7.34 -2.10 4.66
CA THR A 53 -7.61 -3.46 5.16
C THR A 53 -8.00 -3.46 6.63
N THR A 54 -8.93 -4.36 6.95
CA THR A 54 -9.43 -4.65 8.29
C THR A 54 -9.64 -6.17 8.40
N SER A 55 -10.47 -6.62 9.33
CA SER A 55 -10.90 -8.02 9.41
C SER A 55 -11.78 -8.48 8.23
N SER A 56 -12.34 -7.54 7.49
CA SER A 56 -13.13 -7.79 6.27
C SER A 56 -12.25 -7.80 5.02
N ALA A 57 -12.86 -8.05 3.86
CA ALA A 57 -12.20 -7.90 2.58
C ALA A 57 -11.63 -6.47 2.42
N PRO A 58 -10.42 -6.31 1.88
CA PRO A 58 -9.84 -4.99 1.68
C PRO A 58 -10.66 -4.15 0.70
N THR A 59 -10.71 -2.86 0.98
CA THR A 59 -11.37 -1.87 0.13
C THR A 59 -10.32 -1.14 -0.70
N GLN A 60 -10.50 -1.09 -2.01
CA GLN A 60 -9.69 -0.23 -2.87
C GLN A 60 -10.07 1.23 -2.63
N LEU A 61 -9.08 2.05 -2.29
CA LEU A 61 -9.28 3.47 -2.05
C LEU A 61 -8.95 4.33 -3.27
N SER A 62 -7.90 3.98 -3.98
CA SER A 62 -7.41 4.75 -5.12
C SER A 62 -6.53 3.88 -6.01
N GLN A 63 -6.39 4.28 -7.28
CA GLN A 63 -5.54 3.61 -8.25
C GLN A 63 -4.96 4.63 -9.23
N THR A 64 -3.72 4.39 -9.67
CA THR A 64 -3.03 5.21 -10.68
C THR A 64 -2.02 4.36 -11.45
N GLN A 65 -1.38 4.94 -12.44
CA GLN A 65 -0.24 4.33 -13.14
C GLN A 65 1.04 5.13 -12.88
N THR A 66 2.18 4.45 -12.92
CA THR A 66 3.48 5.09 -12.82
C THR A 66 3.86 5.79 -14.12
N GLY A 67 4.55 6.93 -14.00
CA GLY A 67 5.19 7.59 -15.12
C GLY A 67 6.42 6.84 -15.63
N ALA A 68 7.09 7.39 -16.64
CA ALA A 68 8.32 6.83 -17.20
C ALA A 68 9.46 6.72 -16.18
N ASP A 69 9.44 7.56 -15.16
CA ASP A 69 10.39 7.56 -14.04
C ASP A 69 9.95 6.67 -12.86
N GLY A 70 8.92 5.85 -13.04
CA GLY A 70 8.35 4.97 -12.02
C GLY A 70 7.57 5.71 -10.93
N ARG A 71 7.44 7.04 -10.99
CA ARG A 71 6.75 7.82 -9.95
C ARG A 71 5.25 7.76 -10.12
N PHE A 72 4.55 7.84 -8.97
CA PHE A 72 3.09 7.92 -8.92
C PHE A 72 2.61 8.89 -7.84
N ARG A 73 1.36 9.31 -7.97
CA ARG A 73 0.64 10.10 -6.97
C ARG A 73 -0.78 9.58 -6.85
N LEU A 74 -1.22 9.37 -5.61
CA LEU A 74 -2.57 8.90 -5.26
C LEU A 74 -3.24 9.90 -4.33
N GLY A 75 -4.44 10.34 -4.70
CA GLY A 75 -5.35 11.03 -3.79
C GLY A 75 -6.36 10.03 -3.23
N TYR A 76 -6.63 10.06 -1.93
CA TYR A 76 -7.61 9.16 -1.31
C TYR A 76 -8.30 9.82 -0.11
N ALA A 77 -9.54 9.40 0.15
CA ALA A 77 -10.25 9.74 1.36
C ALA A 77 -9.92 8.69 2.44
N ARG A 78 -9.47 9.15 3.61
CA ARG A 78 -9.16 8.23 4.71
C ARG A 78 -10.45 7.67 5.31
N PRO A 79 -10.59 6.34 5.46
CA PRO A 79 -11.68 5.74 6.23
C PRO A 79 -11.72 6.26 7.66
N GLN A 80 -12.92 6.52 8.18
CA GLN A 80 -13.10 7.12 9.52
C GLN A 80 -12.86 6.13 10.67
N ASN A 81 -12.83 4.83 10.39
CA ASN A 81 -12.56 3.80 11.39
C ASN A 81 -11.05 3.74 11.70
N GLY A 82 -10.68 3.93 12.96
CA GLY A 82 -9.28 3.97 13.43
C GLY A 82 -8.49 2.65 13.31
N ASP A 83 -9.17 1.54 13.01
CA ASP A 83 -8.60 0.18 12.97
C ASP A 83 -8.18 -0.26 11.57
N THR A 84 -7.91 0.70 10.70
CA THR A 84 -7.55 0.43 9.30
C THR A 84 -6.03 0.44 9.12
N SER A 85 -5.50 -0.59 8.48
CA SER A 85 -4.14 -0.61 7.93
C SER A 85 -4.19 -0.40 6.41
N PHE A 86 -3.13 0.19 5.88
CA PHE A 86 -3.04 0.51 4.45
C PHE A 86 -1.89 -0.24 3.81
N TYR A 87 -2.09 -0.67 2.56
CA TYR A 87 -1.05 -1.26 1.75
C TYR A 87 -1.22 -0.91 0.28
N LEU A 88 -0.13 -0.94 -0.45
CA LEU A 88 -0.06 -0.69 -1.89
C LEU A 88 0.30 -1.98 -2.62
N VAL A 89 -0.26 -2.14 -3.81
CA VAL A 89 0.12 -3.19 -4.75
C VAL A 89 0.42 -2.55 -6.08
N ALA A 90 1.64 -2.77 -6.60
CA ALA A 90 2.04 -2.41 -7.94
C ALA A 90 2.03 -3.66 -8.83
N THR A 91 1.34 -3.59 -9.97
CA THR A 91 1.22 -4.73 -10.90
C THR A 91 1.56 -4.34 -12.33
N GLY A 92 2.20 -5.25 -13.06
CA GLY A 92 2.60 -5.02 -14.44
C GLY A 92 3.64 -3.92 -14.58
N GLY A 93 3.78 -3.41 -15.78
CA GLY A 93 4.67 -2.31 -16.12
C GLY A 93 5.94 -2.73 -16.81
N VAL A 94 6.67 -1.73 -17.32
CA VAL A 94 7.90 -1.90 -18.10
C VAL A 94 9.10 -1.56 -17.22
N PRO A 95 9.91 -2.56 -16.79
CA PRO A 95 11.12 -2.30 -16.03
C PRO A 95 12.17 -1.57 -16.88
N ASP A 96 12.69 -0.45 -16.37
CA ASP A 96 13.74 0.33 -17.07
C ASP A 96 15.02 -0.47 -17.24
N ALA A 97 15.35 -1.34 -16.29
CA ALA A 97 16.49 -2.24 -16.34
C ALA A 97 16.45 -3.20 -17.54
N ASN A 98 15.28 -3.42 -18.14
CA ASN A 98 15.12 -4.30 -19.32
C ASN A 98 13.97 -3.85 -20.22
N LYS A 99 14.03 -2.60 -20.69
CA LYS A 99 12.99 -1.98 -21.55
C LYS A 99 12.66 -2.80 -22.80
N GLY A 100 13.65 -3.47 -23.38
CA GLY A 100 13.47 -4.28 -24.59
C GLY A 100 12.52 -5.46 -24.44
N SER A 101 12.25 -5.89 -23.20
CA SER A 101 11.29 -6.97 -22.90
C SER A 101 9.85 -6.53 -22.81
N GLY A 102 9.57 -5.21 -22.89
CA GLY A 102 8.23 -4.65 -22.79
C GLY A 102 7.57 -4.84 -21.43
N ASP A 103 6.24 -4.81 -21.40
CA ASP A 103 5.44 -4.99 -20.19
C ASP A 103 5.68 -6.35 -19.54
N ASN A 104 5.82 -6.37 -18.22
CA ASN A 104 5.94 -7.59 -17.42
C ASN A 104 4.70 -7.83 -16.57
N PRO A 105 3.70 -8.59 -17.05
CA PRO A 105 2.46 -8.87 -16.32
C PRO A 105 2.69 -9.72 -15.06
N SER A 106 3.86 -10.33 -14.89
CA SER A 106 4.20 -11.11 -13.69
C SER A 106 4.60 -10.24 -12.49
N ILE A 107 4.81 -8.94 -12.69
CA ILE A 107 5.10 -8.03 -11.58
C ILE A 107 3.90 -7.94 -10.65
N ALA A 108 4.15 -8.22 -9.37
CA ALA A 108 3.26 -7.95 -8.26
C ALA A 108 4.12 -7.60 -7.05
N LEU A 109 4.36 -6.30 -6.86
CA LEU A 109 5.11 -5.77 -5.72
C LEU A 109 4.12 -5.20 -4.70
N LEU A 110 4.37 -5.46 -3.42
CA LEU A 110 3.47 -5.10 -2.32
C LEU A 110 4.22 -4.33 -1.24
N THR A 111 3.63 -3.25 -0.73
CA THR A 111 4.21 -2.47 0.36
C THR A 111 3.14 -2.12 1.38
N VAL A 112 3.30 -2.58 2.62
CA VAL A 112 2.44 -2.17 3.73
C VAL A 112 2.97 -0.87 4.32
N VAL A 113 2.10 0.12 4.40
CA VAL A 113 2.42 1.46 4.90
C VAL A 113 1.85 1.75 6.29
N GLY A 114 1.19 0.76 6.88
CA GLY A 114 0.70 0.82 8.26
C GLY A 114 -0.61 1.59 8.42
N THR A 115 -0.89 2.03 9.64
CA THR A 115 -2.15 2.72 9.99
C THR A 115 -2.11 4.22 9.68
N THR A 116 -0.93 4.77 9.49
CA THR A 116 -0.72 6.19 9.14
C THR A 116 0.30 6.25 8.00
N PRO A 117 -0.15 6.17 6.74
CA PRO A 117 0.75 6.22 5.60
C PRO A 117 1.60 7.49 5.64
N ALA A 118 2.91 7.34 5.39
CA ALA A 118 3.78 8.47 5.12
C ALA A 118 3.37 9.13 3.79
N THR A 119 3.74 10.38 3.60
CA THR A 119 3.45 11.11 2.34
C THR A 119 4.25 10.58 1.15
N LYS A 120 5.35 9.87 1.41
CA LYS A 120 6.24 9.29 0.39
C LYS A 120 6.56 7.83 0.69
N VAL A 121 6.53 6.99 -0.36
CA VAL A 121 6.80 5.55 -0.25
C VAL A 121 7.50 5.02 -1.51
N VAL A 122 8.41 4.06 -1.32
CA VAL A 122 8.98 3.26 -2.41
C VAL A 122 8.35 1.87 -2.37
N ILE A 123 7.97 1.39 -3.55
CA ILE A 123 7.49 0.02 -3.77
C ILE A 123 8.57 -0.70 -4.58
N ASN A 124 9.23 -1.70 -3.97
CA ASN A 124 10.28 -2.50 -4.61
C ASN A 124 10.32 -3.91 -4.02
N GLU A 125 11.33 -4.68 -4.39
CA GLU A 125 11.51 -6.04 -3.91
C GLU A 125 11.72 -6.08 -2.40
N MET A 126 12.52 -5.17 -1.85
CA MET A 126 12.81 -5.13 -0.42
C MET A 126 11.57 -4.80 0.40
N THR A 127 10.81 -3.77 0.01
CA THR A 127 9.55 -3.43 0.68
C THR A 127 8.51 -4.53 0.52
N THR A 128 8.54 -5.28 -0.60
CA THR A 128 7.69 -6.45 -0.82
C THR A 128 8.06 -7.58 0.13
N VAL A 129 9.33 -7.96 0.23
CA VAL A 129 9.79 -9.02 1.14
C VAL A 129 9.45 -8.67 2.58
N ALA A 130 9.73 -7.44 3.03
CA ALA A 130 9.41 -7.00 4.40
C ALA A 130 7.91 -7.09 4.70
N SER A 131 7.09 -6.62 3.76
CA SER A 131 5.63 -6.62 3.93
C SER A 131 5.07 -8.04 3.94
N VAL A 132 5.50 -8.92 3.04
CA VAL A 132 5.08 -10.32 2.97
C VAL A 132 5.55 -11.10 4.20
N TRP A 133 6.79 -10.91 4.62
CA TRP A 133 7.35 -11.58 5.79
C TRP A 133 6.57 -11.26 7.06
N THR A 134 6.32 -9.98 7.31
CA THR A 134 5.61 -9.55 8.51
C THR A 134 4.11 -9.88 8.48
N HIS A 135 3.51 -9.99 7.29
CA HIS A 135 2.08 -10.25 7.11
C HIS A 135 1.75 -11.65 6.60
N ALA A 136 2.70 -12.60 6.63
CA ALA A 136 2.54 -13.93 6.04
C ALA A 136 1.24 -14.65 6.47
N GLN A 137 0.85 -14.52 7.75
CA GLN A 137 -0.39 -15.11 8.28
C GLN A 137 -1.68 -14.39 7.86
N PHE A 138 -1.58 -13.17 7.32
CA PHE A 138 -2.70 -12.34 6.90
C PHE A 138 -2.84 -12.23 5.39
N LEU A 139 -1.90 -12.84 4.64
CA LEU A 139 -1.78 -12.70 3.20
C LEU A 139 -2.49 -13.87 2.48
N ASP A 140 -3.31 -13.51 1.49
CA ASP A 140 -3.94 -14.44 0.55
C ASP A 140 -3.74 -13.88 -0.87
N GLY A 141 -2.79 -14.44 -1.61
CA GLY A 141 -2.32 -13.88 -2.88
C GLY A 141 -1.78 -12.45 -2.72
N LYS A 142 -2.48 -11.46 -3.27
CA LYS A 142 -2.16 -10.03 -3.15
C LYS A 142 -3.05 -9.31 -2.12
N THR A 143 -3.85 -10.05 -1.39
CA THR A 143 -4.86 -9.53 -0.47
C THR A 143 -4.39 -9.70 0.96
N ILE A 144 -4.43 -8.62 1.74
CA ILE A 144 -4.15 -8.64 3.17
C ILE A 144 -5.45 -8.42 3.93
N LYS A 145 -5.77 -9.32 4.86
CA LYS A 145 -6.92 -9.21 5.77
C LYS A 145 -6.61 -9.86 7.11
N GLY A 146 -7.15 -9.32 8.19
CA GLY A 146 -6.95 -9.91 9.50
C GLY A 146 -7.46 -9.01 10.62
N HIS A 147 -7.39 -9.52 11.84
CA HIS A 147 -7.76 -8.74 13.02
C HIS A 147 -6.92 -7.46 13.13
N ALA A 148 -7.57 -6.34 13.43
CA ALA A 148 -6.96 -5.00 13.42
C ALA A 148 -5.66 -4.90 14.24
N LEU A 149 -5.66 -5.46 15.46
CA LEU A 149 -4.46 -5.46 16.31
C LEU A 149 -3.31 -6.26 15.67
N GLY A 150 -3.60 -7.43 15.10
CA GLY A 150 -2.61 -8.24 14.40
C GLY A 150 -2.00 -7.52 13.21
N LEU A 151 -2.84 -6.89 12.37
CA LEU A 151 -2.39 -6.08 11.23
C LEU A 151 -1.53 -4.90 11.67
N LYS A 152 -1.94 -4.20 12.74
CA LYS A 152 -1.17 -3.08 13.30
C LYS A 152 0.22 -3.51 13.80
N ILE A 153 0.31 -4.64 14.51
CA ILE A 153 1.57 -5.19 15.00
C ILE A 153 2.46 -5.61 13.81
N ALA A 154 1.90 -6.33 12.85
CA ALA A 154 2.62 -6.75 11.66
C ALA A 154 3.16 -5.55 10.86
N ALA A 155 2.33 -4.52 10.65
CA ALA A 155 2.72 -3.30 9.96
C ALA A 155 3.81 -2.51 10.72
N GLY A 156 3.74 -2.50 12.05
CA GLY A 156 4.77 -1.88 12.90
C GLY A 156 6.14 -2.55 12.81
N ASN A 157 6.19 -3.81 12.35
CA ASN A 157 7.45 -4.53 12.16
C ASN A 157 8.09 -4.30 10.77
N VAL A 158 7.37 -3.79 9.78
CA VAL A 158 7.93 -3.54 8.44
C VAL A 158 9.16 -2.61 8.47
N PRO A 159 9.15 -1.47 9.21
CA PRO A 159 10.30 -0.58 9.29
C PRO A 159 11.55 -1.19 9.95
N ASN A 160 11.42 -2.31 10.66
CA ASN A 160 12.59 -3.02 11.19
C ASN A 160 13.46 -3.61 10.08
N PHE A 161 12.87 -3.93 8.93
CA PHE A 161 13.55 -4.54 7.80
C PHE A 161 13.92 -3.52 6.72
N VAL A 162 13.03 -2.55 6.43
CA VAL A 162 13.19 -1.60 5.33
C VAL A 162 12.81 -0.19 5.72
N ASP A 163 13.47 0.77 5.11
CA ASP A 163 13.02 2.17 5.10
C ASP A 163 12.01 2.35 3.97
N LEU A 164 10.78 2.63 4.31
CA LEU A 164 9.68 2.77 3.35
C LEU A 164 9.83 4.00 2.43
N GLN A 165 10.60 5.01 2.82
CA GLN A 165 10.79 6.23 2.02
C GLN A 165 11.86 6.07 0.94
N THR A 166 12.89 5.28 1.23
CA THR A 166 14.02 5.04 0.33
C THR A 166 13.93 3.68 -0.38
N GLY A 167 13.16 2.74 0.18
CA GLY A 167 13.12 1.35 -0.28
C GLY A 167 14.38 0.55 0.05
N GLY A 168 15.29 1.11 0.85
CA GLY A 168 16.52 0.49 1.29
C GLY A 168 16.39 -0.24 2.63
N TRP A 169 17.52 -0.59 3.23
CA TRP A 169 17.59 -1.27 4.51
C TRP A 169 17.03 -0.43 5.66
N GLY A 170 16.26 -1.05 6.53
CA GLY A 170 15.83 -0.48 7.80
C GLY A 170 16.97 -0.44 8.82
N ALA A 171 16.91 0.51 9.75
CA ALA A 171 17.96 0.69 10.75
C ALA A 171 18.11 -0.54 11.67
N THR A 172 17.00 -1.19 12.03
CA THR A 172 17.00 -2.32 12.97
C THR A 172 17.70 -3.55 12.41
N ILE A 173 17.48 -3.90 11.14
CA ILE A 173 18.13 -5.08 10.53
C ILE A 173 19.63 -4.85 10.29
N GLN A 174 20.04 -3.59 10.15
CA GLN A 174 21.45 -3.21 9.97
C GLN A 174 22.21 -3.09 11.29
N ASP A 175 21.52 -3.06 12.43
CA ASP A 175 22.17 -3.00 13.73
C ASP A 175 23.09 -4.24 13.90
N PRO A 176 24.38 -4.06 14.23
CA PRO A 176 25.34 -5.17 14.37
C PRO A 176 24.90 -6.25 15.36
N LEU A 177 24.14 -5.88 16.40
CA LEU A 177 23.60 -6.84 17.36
C LEU A 177 22.51 -7.73 16.76
N ASN A 178 21.79 -7.25 15.72
CA ASN A 178 20.74 -8.00 15.03
C ASN A 178 21.28 -8.65 13.75
N GLY A 179 22.01 -7.90 12.92
CA GLY A 179 22.44 -8.34 11.59
C GLY A 179 23.53 -9.42 11.60
N ASN A 180 24.48 -9.35 12.53
CA ASN A 180 25.63 -10.26 12.57
C ASN A 180 25.40 -11.57 13.33
N GLN A 181 24.30 -11.66 14.08
CA GLN A 181 24.01 -12.82 14.96
C GLN A 181 23.06 -13.84 14.31
N THR A 182 22.39 -13.48 13.22
CA THR A 182 21.37 -14.31 12.57
C THR A 182 21.50 -14.26 11.04
N PRO A 183 21.07 -15.28 10.31
CA PRO A 183 21.04 -15.27 8.85
C PRO A 183 19.92 -14.40 8.26
N THR A 184 19.19 -13.63 9.09
CA THR A 184 17.98 -12.90 8.67
C THR A 184 18.27 -11.92 7.54
N MET A 185 19.32 -11.11 7.65
CA MET A 185 19.69 -10.14 6.63
C MET A 185 20.06 -10.80 5.30
N ALA A 186 20.86 -11.90 5.36
CA ALA A 186 21.25 -12.65 4.18
C ALA A 186 20.05 -13.33 3.49
N ASN A 187 19.16 -13.94 4.26
CA ASN A 187 17.95 -14.54 3.74
C ASN A 187 17.02 -13.51 3.11
N PHE A 188 16.89 -12.35 3.76
CA PHE A 188 16.09 -11.24 3.25
C PHE A 188 16.66 -10.72 1.92
N ALA A 189 17.96 -10.48 1.84
CA ALA A 189 18.64 -10.09 0.60
C ALA A 189 18.41 -11.09 -0.51
N THR A 190 18.59 -12.38 -0.23
CA THR A 190 18.37 -13.46 -1.21
C THR A 190 16.95 -13.45 -1.77
N LEU A 191 15.94 -13.24 -0.93
CA LEU A 191 14.55 -13.17 -1.40
C LEU A 191 14.31 -11.92 -2.26
N ALA A 192 14.88 -10.78 -1.90
CA ALA A 192 14.79 -9.55 -2.70
C ALA A 192 15.47 -9.72 -4.06
N ASP A 193 16.66 -10.34 -4.12
CA ASP A 193 17.39 -10.61 -5.36
C ASP A 193 16.62 -11.58 -6.28
N LEU A 194 15.99 -12.61 -5.72
CA LEU A 194 15.16 -13.55 -6.48
C LEU A 194 13.95 -12.84 -7.11
N LEU A 195 13.28 -11.97 -6.34
CA LEU A 195 12.18 -11.16 -6.87
C LEU A 195 12.65 -10.18 -7.94
N SER A 196 13.82 -9.57 -7.75
CA SER A 196 14.44 -8.65 -8.71
C SER A 196 14.66 -9.33 -10.06
N GLY A 197 15.20 -10.55 -10.07
CA GLY A 197 15.37 -11.34 -11.29
C GLY A 197 14.06 -11.60 -12.03
N CYS A 198 12.97 -11.83 -11.31
CA CYS A 198 11.64 -11.99 -11.88
C CYS A 198 11.08 -10.66 -12.39
N ALA A 199 11.12 -9.60 -11.56
CA ALA A 199 10.56 -8.29 -11.89
C ALA A 199 11.23 -7.68 -13.14
N THR A 200 12.55 -7.78 -13.26
CA THR A 200 13.31 -7.22 -14.37
C THR A 200 13.46 -8.16 -15.58
N ARG A 201 13.00 -9.41 -15.46
CA ARG A 201 13.19 -10.45 -16.50
C ARG A 201 14.64 -10.56 -16.98
N VAL A 202 15.59 -10.60 -16.07
CA VAL A 202 17.01 -10.83 -16.41
C VAL A 202 17.17 -12.06 -17.34
N LYS A 203 16.31 -13.05 -17.13
CA LYS A 203 16.08 -14.17 -18.06
C LYS A 203 14.58 -14.31 -18.29
N ALA A 204 14.20 -14.68 -19.53
CA ALA A 204 12.79 -14.80 -19.92
C ALA A 204 11.98 -15.77 -19.01
N ASP A 205 12.64 -16.79 -18.47
CA ASP A 205 12.04 -17.81 -17.62
C ASP A 205 12.27 -17.60 -16.11
N ALA A 206 12.81 -16.43 -15.68
CA ALA A 206 13.20 -16.19 -14.31
C ALA A 206 12.02 -16.37 -13.34
N CYS A 207 10.85 -15.78 -13.65
CA CYS A 207 9.64 -15.90 -12.81
C CYS A 207 9.13 -17.35 -12.72
N SER A 208 9.05 -18.05 -13.84
CA SER A 208 8.55 -19.44 -13.86
C SER A 208 9.46 -20.36 -13.08
N LYS A 209 10.77 -20.20 -13.18
CA LYS A 209 11.76 -20.96 -12.39
C LYS A 209 11.65 -20.64 -10.89
N LEU A 210 11.51 -19.35 -10.54
CA LEU A 210 11.33 -18.94 -9.15
C LEU A 210 10.07 -19.60 -8.54
N PHE A 211 8.93 -19.52 -9.21
CA PHE A 211 7.69 -20.08 -8.71
C PHE A 211 7.73 -21.61 -8.66
N ALA A 212 8.34 -22.28 -9.63
CA ALA A 212 8.53 -23.72 -9.59
C ALA A 212 9.41 -24.16 -8.42
N ALA A 213 10.48 -23.42 -8.12
CA ALA A 213 11.35 -23.69 -6.98
C ALA A 213 10.68 -23.41 -5.63
N ALA A 214 9.80 -22.41 -5.55
CA ALA A 214 9.06 -22.05 -4.34
C ALA A 214 7.86 -22.97 -4.07
N THR A 215 7.44 -23.82 -5.03
CA THR A 215 6.32 -24.74 -4.83
C THR A 215 6.73 -25.84 -3.85
N PRO A 216 6.01 -26.03 -2.74
CA PRO A 216 6.33 -27.07 -1.77
C PRO A 216 6.30 -28.46 -2.42
N ARG A 217 7.36 -29.25 -2.21
CA ARG A 217 7.32 -30.66 -2.62
C ARG A 217 6.27 -31.37 -1.75
N ARG A 218 5.29 -31.99 -2.37
CA ARG A 218 4.36 -32.87 -1.65
C ARG A 218 5.19 -34.01 -1.02
N VAL A 219 5.35 -33.96 0.28
CA VAL A 219 5.87 -35.10 1.01
C VAL A 219 4.77 -36.16 0.98
N SER A 220 5.00 -37.29 0.30
CA SER A 220 4.08 -38.41 0.35
C SER A 220 3.94 -38.83 1.81
N PRO A 221 2.71 -39.11 2.31
CA PRO A 221 2.54 -39.66 3.67
C PRO A 221 3.42 -40.90 3.82
N GLN A 222 4.27 -40.90 4.83
CA GLN A 222 4.99 -42.11 5.15
C GLN A 222 3.96 -43.21 5.54
N PRO A 223 4.09 -44.44 4.99
CA PRO A 223 3.25 -45.54 5.45
C PRO A 223 3.47 -45.73 6.95
N THR A 224 2.40 -45.64 7.72
CA THR A 224 2.41 -46.00 9.14
C THR A 224 2.82 -47.45 9.26
N ARG A 225 3.89 -47.71 10.01
CA ARG A 225 4.28 -49.07 10.43
C ARG A 225 3.36 -49.57 11.49
#